data_c31fc24cc16c21ca3ec1044ba8ca968c
#
_entry.id   c31fc24cc16c21ca3ec1044ba8ca968c
#
_cell.length_a   1.000
_cell.length_b   1.000
_cell.length_c   1.000
_cell.angle_alpha   90.00
_cell.angle_beta   90.00
_cell.angle_gamma   90.00
#
_symmetry.space_group_name_H-M   'P 1'
#
loop_
_entity.id
_entity.type
_entity.pdbx_description
1 polymer ?
#
loop_
_entity_poly.entity_id
_entity_poly.type
_entity_poly.pdbx_seq_one_letter_code
_entity_poly.pdbx_strand_id
1 'polypeptide(L)'
;MASILDSVDQRTQLVGENRLELLMFRLGTRQMFAINVFKVREVVKLPHLSKMPGSHHNISGVANIRGTSIPVINLRSAIGMRPMPIDSESNLIITEYNRTIQGFLVGQVANIVNMTWKDILPPPRSAGRANYLTAITRIPEDGVDQIVEIIDVEKVLAEIITYDIRISEEVLDREILPEMHGRKVLIVDDSSTARNLVRETLGQLGLEVIECQDGLQALTLLKGWCDAGKKVTDEILLMITDAEMPEMDGYRLTHEVRSDPRMSDLFITLNTSLSGNFNEAMVKKVGCDSFISKFQPDLLVGVAQERLRQVLES
;
A
#
# COMPACT_ATOMS: atom_id res chain seq x y z
N MET A 1 19.35 -20.63 -12.07
CA MET A 1 18.65 -19.32 -12.09
C MET A 1 17.19 -19.63 -12.30
N ALA A 2 16.36 -19.58 -11.24
CA ALA A 2 14.92 -19.63 -11.41
C ALA A 2 14.52 -18.44 -12.29
N SER A 3 13.70 -18.67 -13.31
CA SER A 3 13.28 -17.59 -14.21
C SER A 3 12.38 -16.62 -13.44
N ILE A 4 12.36 -15.35 -13.86
CA ILE A 4 11.44 -14.35 -13.30
C ILE A 4 9.99 -14.87 -13.39
N LEU A 5 9.67 -15.67 -14.40
CA LEU A 5 8.37 -16.32 -14.58
C LEU A 5 8.07 -17.37 -13.49
N ASP A 6 9.05 -18.15 -13.05
CA ASP A 6 8.86 -19.14 -11.98
C ASP A 6 8.57 -18.45 -10.63
N SER A 7 9.17 -17.27 -10.38
CA SER A 7 8.86 -16.45 -9.20
C SER A 7 7.49 -15.77 -9.30
N VAL A 8 7.03 -15.43 -10.52
CA VAL A 8 5.68 -14.91 -10.78
C VAL A 8 4.63 -16.01 -10.56
N ASP A 9 4.88 -17.23 -11.06
CA ASP A 9 3.94 -18.35 -10.88
C ASP A 9 3.85 -18.81 -9.43
N GLN A 10 4.97 -18.82 -8.69
CA GLN A 10 4.93 -19.09 -7.24
C GLN A 10 4.15 -18.01 -6.48
N ARG A 11 4.33 -16.74 -6.81
CA ARG A 11 3.61 -15.62 -6.15
C ARG A 11 2.14 -15.55 -6.57
N THR A 12 1.80 -15.89 -7.82
CA THR A 12 0.39 -15.98 -8.27
C THR A 12 -0.34 -17.21 -7.72
N GLN A 13 0.34 -18.28 -7.36
CA GLN A 13 -0.26 -19.39 -6.61
C GLN A 13 -0.54 -18.99 -5.14
N LEU A 14 0.21 -18.03 -4.59
CA LEU A 14 -0.03 -17.44 -3.27
C LEU A 14 -1.22 -16.45 -3.27
N VAL A 15 -1.58 -15.90 -4.43
CA VAL A 15 -2.80 -15.09 -4.65
C VAL A 15 -4.03 -16.01 -4.52
N GLY A 16 -4.60 -16.07 -3.34
CA GLY A 16 -5.76 -16.93 -3.02
C GLY A 16 -5.57 -17.77 -1.77
N GLU A 17 -4.36 -17.92 -1.25
CA GLU A 17 -4.11 -18.61 0.02
C GLU A 17 -4.21 -17.70 1.25
N ASN A 18 -4.48 -16.42 1.06
CA ASN A 18 -4.66 -15.42 2.15
C ASN A 18 -3.46 -15.40 3.12
N ARG A 19 -2.23 -15.49 2.57
CA ARG A 19 -0.98 -15.52 3.33
C ARG A 19 -0.33 -14.15 3.38
N LEU A 20 0.30 -13.85 4.52
CA LEU A 20 1.09 -12.67 4.77
C LEU A 20 2.52 -13.07 5.13
N GLU A 21 3.51 -12.55 4.43
CA GLU A 21 4.92 -12.75 4.73
C GLU A 21 5.45 -11.55 5.50
N LEU A 22 5.90 -11.77 6.73
CA LEU A 22 6.38 -10.73 7.63
C LEU A 22 7.88 -10.84 7.86
N LEU A 23 8.63 -9.78 7.54
CA LEU A 23 10.02 -9.63 7.95
C LEU A 23 10.05 -9.13 9.40
N MET A 24 10.66 -9.93 10.26
CA MET A 24 10.75 -9.68 11.69
C MET A 24 12.02 -8.92 12.04
N PHE A 25 11.91 -7.90 12.91
CA PHE A 25 13.09 -7.14 13.36
C PHE A 25 12.86 -6.54 14.76
N ARG A 26 13.94 -6.02 15.33
CA ARG A 26 13.93 -5.31 16.62
C ARG A 26 14.37 -3.86 16.42
N LEU A 27 13.92 -2.98 17.30
CA LEU A 27 14.31 -1.57 17.32
C LEU A 27 15.22 -1.24 18.53
N GLY A 28 16.20 -2.11 18.79
CA GLY A 28 17.11 -1.95 19.92
C GLY A 28 16.46 -2.20 21.29
N THR A 29 15.37 -2.93 21.33
CA THR A 29 14.66 -3.41 22.52
C THR A 29 14.32 -4.89 22.37
N ARG A 30 13.73 -5.51 23.41
CA ARG A 30 13.21 -6.89 23.29
C ARG A 30 11.93 -6.98 22.46
N GLN A 31 11.21 -5.87 22.31
CA GLN A 31 9.98 -5.82 21.50
C GLN A 31 10.28 -6.21 20.04
N MET A 32 9.45 -7.09 19.51
CA MET A 32 9.50 -7.54 18.13
C MET A 32 8.53 -6.69 17.28
N PHE A 33 9.00 -6.31 16.12
CA PHE A 33 8.26 -5.59 15.10
C PHE A 33 8.29 -6.36 13.79
N ALA A 34 7.37 -6.07 12.92
CA ALA A 34 7.32 -6.66 11.60
C ALA A 34 6.93 -5.65 10.52
N ILE A 35 7.34 -5.94 9.30
CA ILE A 35 6.93 -5.26 8.09
C ILE A 35 6.57 -6.31 7.04
N ASN A 36 5.57 -6.02 6.20
CA ASN A 36 5.24 -6.87 5.07
C ASN A 36 6.44 -6.97 4.11
N VAL A 37 6.86 -8.19 3.79
CA VAL A 37 8.01 -8.47 2.91
C VAL A 37 7.85 -7.84 1.54
N PHE A 38 6.63 -7.74 1.02
CA PHE A 38 6.35 -7.11 -0.27
C PHE A 38 6.74 -5.62 -0.32
N LYS A 39 6.79 -4.96 0.83
CA LYS A 39 7.26 -3.57 0.95
C LYS A 39 8.78 -3.45 1.04
N VAL A 40 9.48 -4.59 1.18
CA VAL A 40 10.93 -4.65 1.36
C VAL A 40 11.62 -4.97 0.04
N ARG A 41 12.50 -4.07 -0.39
CA ARG A 41 13.36 -4.29 -1.56
C ARG A 41 14.57 -5.15 -1.22
N GLU A 42 15.26 -4.79 -0.16
CA GLU A 42 16.43 -5.51 0.37
C GLU A 42 16.72 -5.12 1.82
N VAL A 43 17.49 -5.95 2.49
CA VAL A 43 18.04 -5.70 3.83
C VAL A 43 19.55 -5.73 3.75
N VAL A 44 20.22 -4.69 4.28
CA VAL A 44 21.67 -4.60 4.29
C VAL A 44 22.16 -4.19 5.69
N LYS A 45 23.42 -4.46 6.00
CA LYS A 45 24.06 -3.84 7.17
C LYS A 45 24.09 -2.32 6.98
N LEU A 46 23.88 -1.59 8.08
CA LEU A 46 23.91 -0.14 8.03
C LEU A 46 25.27 0.35 7.54
N PRO A 47 25.35 1.05 6.39
CA PRO A 47 26.59 1.64 5.93
C PRO A 47 26.90 2.95 6.67
N HIS A 48 28.02 3.56 6.37
CA HIS A 48 28.32 4.91 6.86
C HIS A 48 27.25 5.91 6.42
N LEU A 49 26.78 6.72 7.35
CA LEU A 49 25.79 7.77 7.10
C LEU A 49 26.45 9.14 6.99
N SER A 50 26.15 9.85 5.93
CA SER A 50 26.46 11.28 5.80
C SER A 50 25.35 12.11 6.41
N LYS A 51 25.69 13.07 7.27
CA LYS A 51 24.67 13.98 7.84
C LYS A 51 24.12 14.91 6.77
N MET A 52 22.82 15.15 6.84
CA MET A 52 22.10 16.06 5.96
C MET A 52 21.56 17.25 6.78
N PRO A 53 22.22 18.43 6.71
CA PRO A 53 21.76 19.62 7.43
C PRO A 53 20.34 20.02 7.01
N GLY A 54 19.50 20.42 7.97
CA GLY A 54 18.12 20.85 7.70
C GLY A 54 17.13 19.70 7.40
N SER A 55 17.56 18.43 7.51
CA SER A 55 16.65 17.29 7.34
C SER A 55 15.65 17.18 8.50
N HIS A 56 14.56 16.46 8.23
CA HIS A 56 13.57 16.12 9.26
C HIS A 56 14.25 15.36 10.43
N HIS A 57 13.77 15.59 11.66
CA HIS A 57 14.40 15.03 12.88
C HIS A 57 14.45 13.48 12.91
N ASN A 58 13.57 12.82 12.19
CA ASN A 58 13.56 11.35 12.05
C ASN A 58 14.54 10.84 10.99
N ILE A 59 15.20 11.72 10.21
CA ILE A 59 16.22 11.33 9.23
C ILE A 59 17.58 11.30 9.91
N SER A 60 18.18 10.13 10.01
CA SER A 60 19.52 9.91 10.60
C SER A 60 20.66 10.38 9.69
N GLY A 61 20.42 10.50 8.40
CA GLY A 61 21.39 10.90 7.39
C GLY A 61 21.08 10.30 6.03
N VAL A 62 22.07 10.27 5.16
CA VAL A 62 22.03 9.69 3.82
C VAL A 62 23.03 8.56 3.71
N ALA A 63 22.60 7.43 3.17
CA ALA A 63 23.43 6.28 2.85
C ALA A 63 23.69 6.20 1.34
N ASN A 64 24.89 5.79 0.94
CA ASN A 64 25.15 5.41 -0.44
C ASN A 64 24.97 3.90 -0.58
N ILE A 65 23.98 3.49 -1.36
CA ILE A 65 23.68 2.09 -1.66
C ILE A 65 23.87 1.87 -3.15
N ARG A 66 24.93 1.15 -3.52
CA ARG A 66 25.26 0.84 -4.93
C ARG A 66 25.29 2.06 -5.86
N GLY A 67 25.82 3.20 -5.35
CA GLY A 67 25.88 4.44 -6.11
C GLY A 67 24.65 5.35 -6.01
N THR A 68 23.57 4.88 -5.37
CA THR A 68 22.36 5.68 -5.13
C THR A 68 22.38 6.24 -3.72
N SER A 69 22.21 7.55 -3.57
CA SER A 69 22.08 8.21 -2.28
C SER A 69 20.64 8.13 -1.80
N ILE A 70 20.39 7.48 -0.68
CA ILE A 70 19.07 7.29 -0.11
C ILE A 70 18.96 7.89 1.29
N PRO A 71 17.85 8.54 1.64
CA PRO A 71 17.60 9.01 3.00
C PRO A 71 17.40 7.81 3.94
N VAL A 72 17.95 7.92 5.16
CA VAL A 72 17.84 6.90 6.20
C VAL A 72 16.99 7.43 7.35
N ILE A 73 15.85 6.82 7.55
CA ILE A 73 14.87 7.16 8.58
C ILE A 73 15.13 6.29 9.80
N ASN A 74 15.27 6.89 10.98
CA ASN A 74 15.29 6.16 12.25
C ASN A 74 13.86 5.71 12.56
N LEU A 75 13.55 4.45 12.26
CA LEU A 75 12.18 3.94 12.39
C LEU A 75 11.67 4.05 13.82
N ARG A 76 12.53 3.80 14.80
CA ARG A 76 12.18 3.91 16.22
C ARG A 76 11.78 5.34 16.59
N SER A 77 12.51 6.34 16.11
CA SER A 77 12.15 7.76 16.30
C SER A 77 10.86 8.12 15.57
N ALA A 78 10.71 7.64 14.35
CA ALA A 78 9.55 7.92 13.51
C ALA A 78 8.23 7.40 14.09
N ILE A 79 8.27 6.29 14.84
CA ILE A 79 7.08 5.77 15.55
C ILE A 79 6.92 6.36 16.96
N GLY A 80 7.57 7.47 17.28
CA GLY A 80 7.38 8.19 18.54
C GLY A 80 8.21 7.68 19.73
N MET A 81 9.15 6.77 19.51
CA MET A 81 10.07 6.29 20.55
C MET A 81 11.37 7.12 20.55
N ARG A 82 12.22 6.96 21.57
CA ARG A 82 13.56 7.57 21.55
C ARG A 82 14.37 7.03 20.38
N PRO A 83 15.18 7.85 19.69
CA PRO A 83 16.01 7.41 18.57
C PRO A 83 16.82 6.17 18.93
N MET A 84 16.91 5.23 17.99
CA MET A 84 17.75 4.04 18.15
C MET A 84 19.22 4.45 18.01
N PRO A 85 20.10 4.04 18.93
CA PRO A 85 21.53 4.21 18.76
C PRO A 85 22.03 3.37 17.57
N ILE A 86 23.06 3.85 16.92
CA ILE A 86 23.74 3.12 15.83
C ILE A 86 24.85 2.28 16.46
N ASP A 87 24.82 0.99 16.20
CA ASP A 87 25.80 0.00 16.67
C ASP A 87 26.08 -1.06 15.58
N SER A 88 26.86 -2.09 15.94
CA SER A 88 27.21 -3.18 15.02
C SER A 88 26.02 -4.06 14.59
N GLU A 89 24.94 -4.05 15.36
CA GLU A 89 23.73 -4.81 15.07
C GLU A 89 22.75 -4.04 14.18
N SER A 90 23.03 -2.76 13.92
CA SER A 90 22.18 -1.90 13.11
C SER A 90 22.13 -2.38 11.67
N ASN A 91 20.90 -2.46 11.15
CA ASN A 91 20.58 -2.83 9.77
C ASN A 91 19.75 -1.74 9.11
N LEU A 92 19.69 -1.81 7.80
CA LEU A 92 18.87 -0.94 6.98
C LEU A 92 17.89 -1.79 6.17
N ILE A 93 16.60 -1.59 6.40
CA ILE A 93 15.56 -2.14 5.54
C ILE A 93 15.31 -1.11 4.45
N ILE A 94 15.62 -1.48 3.21
CA ILE A 94 15.44 -0.61 2.04
C ILE A 94 14.06 -0.90 1.46
N THR A 95 13.30 0.15 1.27
CA THR A 95 11.99 0.12 0.65
C THR A 95 11.97 1.05 -0.57
N GLU A 96 11.14 0.74 -1.53
CA GLU A 96 10.87 1.62 -2.65
C GLU A 96 9.41 2.02 -2.61
N TYR A 97 9.17 3.31 -2.56
CA TYR A 97 7.84 3.88 -2.46
C TYR A 97 7.71 5.05 -3.43
N ASN A 98 6.72 5.01 -4.30
CA ASN A 98 6.51 6.06 -5.30
C ASN A 98 7.80 6.39 -6.09
N ARG A 99 8.52 5.35 -6.57
CA ARG A 99 9.82 5.47 -7.25
C ARG A 99 10.92 6.14 -6.42
N THR A 100 10.65 6.42 -5.15
CA THR A 100 11.64 6.94 -4.21
C THR A 100 12.16 5.82 -3.33
N ILE A 101 13.46 5.68 -3.26
CA ILE A 101 14.12 4.66 -2.45
C ILE A 101 14.50 5.31 -1.12
N GLN A 102 14.12 4.69 -0.02
CA GLN A 102 14.48 5.09 1.33
C GLN A 102 14.90 3.88 2.16
N GLY A 103 15.63 4.14 3.21
CA GLY A 103 16.04 3.13 4.17
C GLY A 103 15.49 3.40 5.56
N PHE A 104 15.00 2.35 6.22
CA PHE A 104 14.62 2.39 7.62
C PHE A 104 15.72 1.80 8.48
N LEU A 105 16.28 2.62 9.37
CA LEU A 105 17.23 2.16 10.38
C LEU A 105 16.50 1.30 11.40
N VAL A 106 16.92 0.05 11.50
CA VAL A 106 16.43 -0.94 12.45
C VAL A 106 17.61 -1.63 13.16
N GLY A 107 17.35 -2.32 14.24
CA GLY A 107 18.34 -3.14 14.94
C GLY A 107 18.51 -4.50 14.25
N GLN A 108 18.50 -5.55 15.07
CA GLN A 108 18.60 -6.91 14.59
C GLN A 108 17.42 -7.28 13.72
N VAL A 109 17.68 -7.76 12.52
CA VAL A 109 16.70 -8.40 11.65
C VAL A 109 16.73 -9.90 11.92
N ALA A 110 15.58 -10.48 12.14
CA ALA A 110 15.42 -11.90 12.44
C ALA A 110 15.07 -12.70 11.15
N ASN A 111 13.98 -13.41 11.17
CA ASN A 111 13.53 -14.27 10.08
C ASN A 111 12.28 -13.69 9.39
N ILE A 112 11.93 -14.27 8.26
CA ILE A 112 10.63 -14.09 7.62
C ILE A 112 9.68 -15.15 8.17
N VAL A 113 8.47 -14.74 8.54
CA VAL A 113 7.43 -15.63 9.05
C VAL A 113 6.22 -15.54 8.12
N ASN A 114 5.75 -16.72 7.70
CA ASN A 114 4.52 -16.84 6.91
C ASN A 114 3.34 -17.00 7.86
N MET A 115 2.34 -16.16 7.70
CA MET A 115 1.12 -16.13 8.51
C MET A 115 -0.12 -16.10 7.63
N THR A 116 -1.25 -16.37 8.22
CA THR A 116 -2.55 -16.13 7.59
C THR A 116 -3.20 -14.89 8.20
N TRP A 117 -4.08 -14.23 7.48
CA TRP A 117 -4.82 -13.07 8.00
C TRP A 117 -5.64 -13.39 9.26
N LYS A 118 -5.96 -14.68 9.50
CA LYS A 118 -6.63 -15.13 10.73
C LYS A 118 -5.78 -14.97 11.98
N ASP A 119 -4.45 -14.95 11.82
CA ASP A 119 -3.49 -14.79 12.91
C ASP A 119 -3.18 -13.31 13.19
N ILE A 120 -3.76 -12.41 12.41
CA ILE A 120 -3.55 -10.98 12.46
C ILE A 120 -4.73 -10.34 13.21
N LEU A 121 -4.41 -9.57 14.25
CA LEU A 121 -5.39 -8.91 15.09
C LEU A 121 -5.34 -7.40 14.88
N PRO A 122 -6.46 -6.70 14.93
CA PRO A 122 -6.46 -5.25 14.85
C PRO A 122 -5.70 -4.66 16.06
N PRO A 123 -5.06 -3.48 15.90
CA PRO A 123 -4.40 -2.82 17.02
C PRO A 123 -5.41 -2.46 18.12
N PRO A 124 -4.99 -2.46 19.41
CA PRO A 124 -5.86 -2.09 20.50
C PRO A 124 -6.44 -0.68 20.32
N ARG A 125 -7.72 -0.50 20.57
CA ARG A 125 -8.41 0.82 20.44
C ARG A 125 -7.77 1.91 21.33
N SER A 126 -7.06 1.53 22.37
CA SER A 126 -6.31 2.43 23.27
C SER A 126 -4.99 2.95 22.69
N ALA A 127 -4.54 2.43 21.56
CA ALA A 127 -3.25 2.81 20.94
C ALA A 127 -3.23 4.25 20.36
N GLY A 128 -4.36 4.97 20.37
CA GLY A 128 -4.47 6.37 19.98
C GLY A 128 -4.53 6.60 18.45
N ARG A 129 -4.76 7.86 18.04
CA ARG A 129 -4.88 8.24 16.62
C ARG A 129 -3.53 8.30 15.88
N ALA A 130 -2.42 8.47 16.62
CA ALA A 130 -1.05 8.50 16.05
C ALA A 130 -0.43 7.08 16.02
N ASN A 131 -1.24 6.06 15.80
CA ASN A 131 -0.77 4.68 15.80
C ASN A 131 -0.21 4.31 14.43
N TYR A 132 1.08 3.95 14.41
CA TYR A 132 1.76 3.46 13.21
C TYR A 132 1.61 1.95 13.01
N LEU A 133 0.76 1.32 13.81
CA LEU A 133 0.49 -0.11 13.71
C LEU A 133 -0.64 -0.36 12.75
N THR A 134 -0.40 -1.19 11.75
CA THR A 134 -1.47 -1.75 10.92
C THR A 134 -2.23 -2.82 11.71
N ALA A 135 -1.49 -3.68 12.41
CA ALA A 135 -2.02 -4.83 13.12
C ALA A 135 -1.03 -5.34 14.17
N ILE A 136 -1.46 -6.33 14.93
CA ILE A 136 -0.61 -7.11 15.83
C ILE A 136 -0.77 -8.60 15.54
N THR A 137 0.26 -9.38 15.82
CA THR A 137 0.19 -10.84 15.81
C THR A 137 0.92 -11.44 16.98
N ARG A 138 0.83 -12.74 17.16
CA ARG A 138 1.53 -13.48 18.22
C ARG A 138 2.39 -14.56 17.61
N ILE A 139 3.63 -14.64 18.09
CA ILE A 139 4.58 -15.66 17.66
C ILE A 139 5.15 -16.33 18.90
N PRO A 140 5.18 -17.65 18.95
CA PRO A 140 5.81 -18.36 20.04
C PRO A 140 7.33 -18.17 19.99
N GLU A 141 7.92 -17.61 21.04
CA GLU A 141 9.37 -17.51 21.26
C GLU A 141 9.67 -18.09 22.65
N ASP A 142 10.54 -19.10 22.73
CA ASP A 142 10.91 -19.79 23.97
C ASP A 142 9.72 -20.29 24.83
N GLY A 143 8.62 -20.71 24.17
CA GLY A 143 7.42 -21.23 24.85
C GLY A 143 6.49 -20.14 25.41
N VAL A 144 6.73 -18.88 25.10
CA VAL A 144 5.88 -17.74 25.45
C VAL A 144 5.43 -17.01 24.17
N ASP A 145 4.14 -16.72 24.08
CA ASP A 145 3.61 -15.93 22.98
C ASP A 145 4.10 -14.48 23.06
N GLN A 146 4.94 -14.10 22.12
CA GLN A 146 5.41 -12.72 21.96
C GLN A 146 4.44 -11.94 21.07
N ILE A 147 4.07 -10.75 21.51
CA ILE A 147 3.31 -9.81 20.68
C ILE A 147 4.27 -9.18 19.67
N VAL A 148 3.90 -9.23 18.41
CA VAL A 148 4.59 -8.61 17.30
C VAL A 148 3.74 -7.49 16.74
N GLU A 149 4.33 -6.33 16.62
CA GLU A 149 3.68 -5.13 16.10
C GLU A 149 4.02 -4.96 14.61
N ILE A 150 3.00 -4.98 13.75
CA ILE A 150 3.15 -4.80 12.30
C ILE A 150 3.07 -3.31 12.01
N ILE A 151 4.16 -2.74 11.47
CA ILE A 151 4.31 -1.29 11.24
C ILE A 151 3.81 -0.92 9.86
N ASP A 152 2.97 0.13 9.80
CA ASP A 152 2.59 0.84 8.59
C ASP A 152 3.70 1.84 8.19
N VAL A 153 4.63 1.37 7.36
CA VAL A 153 5.73 2.22 6.88
C VAL A 153 5.27 3.32 5.92
N GLU A 154 4.12 3.14 5.29
CA GLU A 154 3.52 4.15 4.41
C GLU A 154 3.08 5.36 5.23
N LYS A 155 2.41 5.10 6.34
CA LYS A 155 2.01 6.13 7.29
C LYS A 155 3.23 6.83 7.90
N VAL A 156 4.28 6.07 8.25
CA VAL A 156 5.54 6.65 8.72
C VAL A 156 6.14 7.58 7.68
N LEU A 157 6.15 7.17 6.41
CA LEU A 157 6.68 7.98 5.31
C LEU A 157 5.84 9.24 5.07
N ALA A 158 4.52 9.11 5.11
CA ALA A 158 3.61 10.23 4.87
C ALA A 158 3.77 11.39 5.87
N GLU A 159 4.23 11.10 7.09
CA GLU A 159 4.51 12.14 8.08
C GLU A 159 5.89 12.81 7.90
N ILE A 160 6.83 12.14 7.22
CA ILE A 160 8.19 12.62 7.00
C ILE A 160 8.31 13.30 5.63
N ILE A 161 7.63 12.72 4.63
CA ILE A 161 7.66 13.17 3.24
C ILE A 161 6.31 13.82 2.92
N THR A 162 6.33 15.09 2.56
CA THR A 162 5.12 15.74 2.04
C THR A 162 4.88 15.23 0.63
N TYR A 163 3.80 14.48 0.43
CA TYR A 163 3.38 14.07 -0.91
C TYR A 163 2.79 15.27 -1.64
N ASP A 164 3.25 15.50 -2.85
CA ASP A 164 2.65 16.49 -3.73
C ASP A 164 1.42 15.87 -4.38
N ILE A 165 0.25 16.38 -4.02
CA ILE A 165 -1.06 15.97 -4.57
C ILE A 165 -1.52 16.90 -5.69
N ARG A 166 -0.68 17.87 -6.08
CA ARG A 166 -1.01 18.78 -7.18
C ARG A 166 -1.06 18.01 -8.49
N ILE A 167 -2.10 18.26 -9.23
CA ILE A 167 -2.31 17.72 -10.56
C ILE A 167 -1.61 18.65 -11.55
N SER A 168 -0.82 18.09 -12.45
CA SER A 168 -0.21 18.85 -13.53
C SER A 168 -1.27 19.37 -14.49
N GLU A 169 -1.21 20.66 -14.83
CA GLU A 169 -2.18 21.25 -15.77
C GLU A 169 -2.24 20.55 -17.13
N GLU A 170 -1.11 19.96 -17.53
CA GLU A 170 -0.96 19.23 -18.78
C GLU A 170 -1.78 17.92 -18.83
N VAL A 171 -2.12 17.36 -17.66
CA VAL A 171 -2.90 16.12 -17.55
C VAL A 171 -4.39 16.40 -17.52
N LEU A 172 -4.79 17.62 -17.14
CA LEU A 172 -6.20 17.98 -16.99
C LEU A 172 -6.87 18.19 -18.35
N ASP A 173 -7.82 17.31 -18.65
CA ASP A 173 -8.75 17.50 -19.77
C ASP A 173 -9.94 18.38 -19.34
N ARG A 174 -9.87 19.64 -19.74
CA ARG A 174 -10.89 20.65 -19.35
C ARG A 174 -12.24 20.42 -20.02
N GLU A 175 -12.29 19.65 -21.10
CA GLU A 175 -13.55 19.39 -21.82
C GLU A 175 -14.46 18.44 -21.05
N ILE A 176 -13.86 17.45 -20.37
CA ILE A 176 -14.61 16.42 -19.63
C ILE A 176 -14.76 16.72 -18.12
N LEU A 177 -14.03 17.72 -17.58
CA LEU A 177 -14.13 18.07 -16.17
C LEU A 177 -15.55 18.32 -15.67
N PRO A 178 -16.43 19.04 -16.41
CA PRO A 178 -17.81 19.25 -15.98
C PRO A 178 -18.60 17.93 -15.79
N GLU A 179 -18.29 16.92 -16.62
CA GLU A 179 -18.95 15.61 -16.59
C GLU A 179 -18.43 14.69 -15.46
N MET A 180 -17.33 15.07 -14.81
CA MET A 180 -16.80 14.36 -13.63
C MET A 180 -17.56 14.72 -12.35
N HIS A 181 -18.13 15.92 -12.29
CA HIS A 181 -18.78 16.43 -11.11
C HIS A 181 -19.92 15.53 -10.61
N GLY A 182 -19.85 15.17 -9.32
CA GLY A 182 -20.86 14.35 -8.66
C GLY A 182 -20.80 12.85 -9.00
N ARG A 183 -19.93 12.44 -9.93
CA ARG A 183 -19.68 11.01 -10.16
C ARG A 183 -18.91 10.42 -9.00
N LYS A 184 -19.17 9.15 -8.70
CA LYS A 184 -18.60 8.46 -7.56
C LYS A 184 -17.50 7.49 -7.98
N VAL A 185 -16.50 7.38 -7.12
CA VAL A 185 -15.41 6.41 -7.25
C VAL A 185 -15.31 5.61 -5.95
N LEU A 186 -15.16 4.30 -6.04
CA LEU A 186 -14.93 3.44 -4.88
C LEU A 186 -13.43 3.26 -4.68
N ILE A 187 -12.92 3.63 -3.51
CA ILE A 187 -11.55 3.35 -3.07
C ILE A 187 -11.57 2.24 -2.06
N VAL A 188 -10.68 1.26 -2.25
CA VAL A 188 -10.48 0.14 -1.34
C VAL A 188 -8.99 0.05 -1.00
N ASP A 189 -8.63 0.41 0.23
CA ASP A 189 -7.23 0.43 0.69
C ASP A 189 -7.23 0.38 2.23
N ASP A 190 -6.37 -0.40 2.86
CA ASP A 190 -6.30 -0.49 4.31
C ASP A 190 -5.61 0.74 4.94
N SER A 191 -4.74 1.41 4.19
CA SER A 191 -4.06 2.64 4.62
C SER A 191 -4.98 3.86 4.55
N SER A 192 -5.30 4.44 5.70
CA SER A 192 -6.05 5.70 5.77
C SER A 192 -5.33 6.85 5.06
N THR A 193 -4.00 6.82 5.03
CA THR A 193 -3.17 7.80 4.33
C THR A 193 -3.36 7.71 2.83
N ALA A 194 -3.30 6.49 2.28
CA ALA A 194 -3.53 6.25 0.85
C ALA A 194 -4.94 6.67 0.45
N ARG A 195 -5.98 6.28 1.22
CA ARG A 195 -7.36 6.71 0.95
C ARG A 195 -7.51 8.23 0.95
N ASN A 196 -6.90 8.93 1.93
CA ASN A 196 -6.94 10.39 2.00
C ASN A 196 -6.30 11.04 0.77
N LEU A 197 -5.11 10.58 0.36
CA LEU A 197 -4.41 11.12 -0.81
C LEU A 197 -5.23 10.95 -2.10
N VAL A 198 -5.81 9.76 -2.32
CA VAL A 198 -6.67 9.51 -3.48
C VAL A 198 -7.92 10.37 -3.41
N ARG A 199 -8.58 10.48 -2.24
CA ARG A 199 -9.76 11.33 -2.06
C ARG A 199 -9.45 12.80 -2.35
N GLU A 200 -8.35 13.34 -1.83
CA GLU A 200 -7.96 14.73 -2.06
C GLU A 200 -7.59 14.98 -3.52
N THR A 201 -6.93 14.03 -4.18
CA THR A 201 -6.59 14.14 -5.60
C THR A 201 -7.85 14.13 -6.48
N LEU A 202 -8.72 13.13 -6.32
CA LEU A 202 -9.94 13.01 -7.11
C LEU A 202 -10.98 14.09 -6.78
N GLY A 203 -10.98 14.57 -5.54
CA GLY A 203 -11.82 15.70 -5.12
C GLY A 203 -11.51 16.98 -5.88
N GLN A 204 -10.28 17.21 -6.34
CA GLN A 204 -9.90 18.34 -7.20
C GLN A 204 -10.63 18.30 -8.57
N LEU A 205 -11.07 17.10 -9.01
CA LEU A 205 -11.85 16.90 -10.23
C LEU A 205 -13.37 16.97 -10.00
N GLY A 206 -13.82 17.19 -8.75
CA GLY A 206 -15.22 17.15 -8.38
C GLY A 206 -15.83 15.76 -8.24
N LEU A 207 -15.00 14.72 -8.20
CA LEU A 207 -15.44 13.35 -7.96
C LEU A 207 -15.74 13.13 -6.47
N GLU A 208 -16.80 12.37 -6.20
CA GLU A 208 -17.14 11.90 -4.85
C GLU A 208 -16.48 10.54 -4.59
N VAL A 209 -15.94 10.35 -3.40
CA VAL A 209 -15.23 9.12 -3.05
C VAL A 209 -15.97 8.34 -1.99
N ILE A 210 -16.23 7.07 -2.29
CA ILE A 210 -16.73 6.07 -1.34
C ILE A 210 -15.50 5.27 -0.88
N GLU A 211 -15.33 5.08 0.43
CA GLU A 211 -14.16 4.42 1.00
C GLU A 211 -14.53 3.07 1.63
N CYS A 212 -13.72 2.05 1.33
CA CYS A 212 -13.69 0.77 2.04
C CYS A 212 -12.26 0.49 2.52
N GLN A 213 -12.13 -0.21 3.66
CA GLN A 213 -10.84 -0.49 4.29
C GLN A 213 -10.24 -1.84 3.88
N ASP A 214 -11.03 -2.68 3.23
CA ASP A 214 -10.64 -4.01 2.77
C ASP A 214 -11.57 -4.50 1.65
N GLY A 215 -11.13 -5.53 0.95
CA GLY A 215 -11.89 -6.09 -0.16
C GLY A 215 -13.23 -6.73 0.24
N LEU A 216 -13.35 -7.22 1.49
CA LEU A 216 -14.60 -7.83 1.96
C LEU A 216 -15.69 -6.77 2.16
N GLN A 217 -15.34 -5.60 2.71
CA GLN A 217 -16.25 -4.45 2.83
C GLN A 217 -16.69 -3.99 1.45
N ALA A 218 -15.75 -3.84 0.51
CA ALA A 218 -16.07 -3.45 -0.86
C ALA A 218 -16.99 -4.45 -1.55
N LEU A 219 -16.69 -5.74 -1.48
CA LEU A 219 -17.53 -6.79 -2.07
C LEU A 219 -18.94 -6.81 -1.46
N THR A 220 -19.05 -6.61 -0.15
CA THR A 220 -20.34 -6.51 0.56
C THR A 220 -21.16 -5.33 0.08
N LEU A 221 -20.53 -4.17 -0.09
CA LEU A 221 -21.16 -2.96 -0.62
C LEU A 221 -21.67 -3.17 -2.05
N LEU A 222 -20.82 -3.71 -2.94
CA LEU A 222 -21.15 -3.96 -4.35
C LEU A 222 -22.32 -4.97 -4.48
N LYS A 223 -22.25 -6.07 -3.75
CA LYS A 223 -23.36 -7.07 -3.70
C LYS A 223 -24.66 -6.45 -3.16
N GLY A 224 -24.56 -5.59 -2.14
CA GLY A 224 -25.71 -4.87 -1.59
C GLY A 224 -26.42 -3.99 -2.64
N TRP A 225 -25.68 -3.32 -3.51
CA TRP A 225 -26.29 -2.58 -4.63
C TRP A 225 -26.95 -3.51 -5.63
N CYS A 226 -26.31 -4.60 -6.02
CA CYS A 226 -26.89 -5.61 -6.91
C CYS A 226 -28.19 -6.21 -6.34
N ASP A 227 -28.19 -6.54 -5.04
CA ASP A 227 -29.35 -7.12 -4.36
C ASP A 227 -30.50 -6.11 -4.21
N ALA A 228 -30.18 -4.81 -4.18
CA ALA A 228 -31.15 -3.73 -4.25
C ALA A 228 -31.64 -3.42 -5.69
N GLY A 229 -31.21 -4.19 -6.69
CA GLY A 229 -31.57 -4.03 -8.09
C GLY A 229 -30.87 -2.87 -8.81
N LYS A 230 -29.79 -2.36 -8.23
CA LYS A 230 -28.99 -1.29 -8.84
C LYS A 230 -27.89 -1.86 -9.72
N LYS A 231 -27.56 -1.17 -10.80
CA LYS A 231 -26.41 -1.49 -11.64
C LYS A 231 -25.17 -0.80 -11.07
N VAL A 232 -24.12 -1.56 -10.78
CA VAL A 232 -22.91 -1.06 -10.12
C VAL A 232 -22.24 0.06 -10.94
N THR A 233 -22.25 -0.07 -12.27
CA THR A 233 -21.68 0.93 -13.19
C THR A 233 -22.46 2.24 -13.25
N ASP A 234 -23.68 2.28 -12.72
CA ASP A 234 -24.47 3.51 -12.58
C ASP A 234 -24.19 4.20 -11.23
N GLU A 235 -23.81 3.41 -10.22
CA GLU A 235 -23.48 3.90 -8.88
C GLU A 235 -22.06 4.45 -8.77
N ILE A 236 -21.09 3.85 -9.48
CA ILE A 236 -19.67 4.28 -9.46
C ILE A 236 -19.04 4.22 -10.85
N LEU A 237 -18.19 5.20 -11.13
CA LEU A 237 -17.43 5.31 -12.38
C LEU A 237 -16.36 4.21 -12.49
N LEU A 238 -15.63 3.98 -11.42
CA LEU A 238 -14.57 2.96 -11.30
C LEU A 238 -14.33 2.59 -9.84
N MET A 239 -13.68 1.45 -9.64
CA MET A 239 -13.11 1.03 -8.38
C MET A 239 -11.59 1.10 -8.43
N ILE A 240 -10.97 1.72 -7.43
CA ILE A 240 -9.52 1.75 -7.22
C ILE A 240 -9.24 0.91 -5.99
N THR A 241 -8.51 -0.18 -6.15
CA THR A 241 -8.22 -1.11 -5.06
C THR A 241 -6.73 -1.28 -4.84
N ASP A 242 -6.30 -1.28 -3.58
CA ASP A 242 -4.96 -1.76 -3.24
C ASP A 242 -4.84 -3.25 -3.57
N ALA A 243 -3.64 -3.67 -3.88
CA ALA A 243 -3.31 -5.08 -4.12
C ALA A 243 -3.30 -5.90 -2.83
N GLU A 244 -2.80 -5.32 -1.75
CA GLU A 244 -2.51 -6.01 -0.50
C GLU A 244 -3.30 -5.42 0.66
N MET A 245 -4.35 -6.11 1.07
CA MET A 245 -5.23 -5.69 2.17
C MET A 245 -5.58 -6.88 3.07
N PRO A 246 -5.88 -6.60 4.37
CA PRO A 246 -6.44 -7.61 5.27
C PRO A 246 -7.78 -8.15 4.76
N GLU A 247 -8.21 -9.28 5.31
CA GLU A 247 -9.48 -9.97 5.07
C GLU A 247 -9.65 -10.43 3.61
N MET A 248 -9.54 -9.53 2.65
CA MET A 248 -9.62 -9.81 1.22
C MET A 248 -8.72 -8.82 0.46
N ASP A 249 -7.71 -9.36 -0.21
CA ASP A 249 -6.82 -8.59 -1.06
C ASP A 249 -7.50 -8.12 -2.37
N GLY A 250 -6.87 -7.17 -3.07
CA GLY A 250 -7.42 -6.58 -4.29
C GLY A 250 -7.51 -7.55 -5.46
N TYR A 251 -6.66 -8.56 -5.48
CA TYR A 251 -6.69 -9.58 -6.53
C TYR A 251 -7.91 -10.50 -6.37
N ARG A 252 -8.15 -10.95 -5.14
CA ARG A 252 -9.32 -11.74 -4.81
C ARG A 252 -10.61 -10.95 -5.00
N LEU A 253 -10.64 -9.69 -4.55
CA LEU A 253 -11.76 -8.79 -4.79
C LEU A 253 -12.09 -8.69 -6.28
N THR A 254 -11.07 -8.46 -7.12
CA THR A 254 -11.25 -8.38 -8.57
C THR A 254 -11.80 -9.68 -9.13
N HIS A 255 -11.27 -10.83 -8.71
CA HIS A 255 -11.76 -12.13 -9.14
C HIS A 255 -13.24 -12.34 -8.78
N GLU A 256 -13.64 -12.01 -7.54
CA GLU A 256 -15.03 -12.10 -7.08
C GLU A 256 -15.96 -11.19 -7.89
N VAL A 257 -15.53 -9.95 -8.19
CA VAL A 257 -16.28 -9.01 -9.02
C VAL A 257 -16.45 -9.53 -10.44
N ARG A 258 -15.38 -10.02 -11.07
CA ARG A 258 -15.43 -10.58 -12.44
C ARG A 258 -16.26 -11.86 -12.54
N SER A 259 -16.36 -12.62 -11.46
CA SER A 259 -17.12 -13.87 -11.41
C SER A 259 -18.63 -13.66 -11.25
N ASP A 260 -19.10 -12.47 -10.84
CA ASP A 260 -20.52 -12.16 -10.73
C ASP A 260 -20.98 -11.32 -11.93
N PRO A 261 -21.84 -11.85 -12.81
CA PRO A 261 -22.30 -11.14 -14.01
C PRO A 261 -22.98 -9.80 -13.76
N ARG A 262 -23.48 -9.56 -12.53
CA ARG A 262 -24.17 -8.30 -12.16
C ARG A 262 -23.21 -7.12 -11.97
N MET A 263 -21.91 -7.40 -11.82
CA MET A 263 -20.87 -6.39 -11.55
C MET A 263 -19.59 -6.64 -12.35
N SER A 264 -19.57 -7.62 -13.26
CA SER A 264 -18.39 -8.00 -14.07
C SER A 264 -17.86 -6.85 -14.93
N ASP A 265 -18.72 -5.92 -15.32
CA ASP A 265 -18.40 -4.78 -16.20
C ASP A 265 -17.82 -3.58 -15.44
N LEU A 266 -17.70 -3.67 -14.11
CA LEU A 266 -17.10 -2.61 -13.31
C LEU A 266 -15.65 -2.38 -13.72
N PHE A 267 -15.28 -1.13 -14.01
CA PHE A 267 -13.89 -0.77 -14.29
C PHE A 267 -13.05 -0.81 -13.00
N ILE A 268 -12.01 -1.61 -13.00
CA ILE A 268 -11.17 -1.87 -11.82
C ILE A 268 -9.73 -1.45 -12.10
N THR A 269 -9.23 -0.54 -11.28
CA THR A 269 -7.84 -0.11 -11.29
C THR A 269 -7.13 -0.64 -10.04
N LEU A 270 -6.04 -1.36 -10.24
CA LEU A 270 -5.16 -1.76 -9.15
C LEU A 270 -4.21 -0.63 -8.80
N ASN A 271 -4.18 -0.21 -7.53
CA ASN A 271 -3.32 0.85 -7.01
C ASN A 271 -2.34 0.24 -6.00
N THR A 272 -1.08 0.06 -6.36
CA THR A 272 -0.13 -0.66 -5.52
C THR A 272 1.21 0.05 -5.40
N SER A 273 1.89 -0.16 -4.28
CA SER A 273 3.26 0.32 -4.05
C SER A 273 4.32 -0.47 -4.80
N LEU A 274 3.97 -1.62 -5.38
CA LEU A 274 4.91 -2.42 -6.17
C LEU A 274 5.23 -1.71 -7.49
N SER A 275 6.49 -1.46 -7.74
CA SER A 275 6.98 -0.84 -8.99
C SER A 275 7.49 -1.90 -9.98
N GLY A 276 7.21 -1.69 -11.28
CA GLY A 276 7.89 -2.37 -12.38
C GLY A 276 7.02 -3.28 -13.26
N ASN A 277 7.66 -3.87 -14.28
CA ASN A 277 7.07 -4.74 -15.33
C ASN A 277 6.35 -5.99 -14.79
N PHE A 278 6.55 -6.28 -13.51
CA PHE A 278 5.93 -7.39 -12.79
C PHE A 278 4.40 -7.27 -12.72
N ASN A 279 3.91 -6.05 -12.68
CA ASN A 279 2.50 -5.77 -12.41
C ASN A 279 1.59 -5.89 -13.63
N GLU A 280 2.06 -5.60 -14.85
CA GLU A 280 1.21 -5.70 -16.05
C GLU A 280 0.75 -7.14 -16.34
N ALA A 281 1.64 -8.11 -16.15
CA ALA A 281 1.31 -9.52 -16.36
C ALA A 281 0.28 -10.02 -15.32
N MET A 282 0.39 -9.56 -14.06
CA MET A 282 -0.56 -9.88 -12.99
C MET A 282 -1.91 -9.21 -13.22
N VAL A 283 -1.93 -7.94 -13.57
CA VAL A 283 -3.16 -7.17 -13.87
C VAL A 283 -3.99 -7.89 -14.94
N LYS A 284 -3.36 -8.29 -16.05
CA LYS A 284 -4.03 -9.04 -17.13
C LYS A 284 -4.54 -10.41 -16.68
N LYS A 285 -3.78 -11.11 -15.82
CA LYS A 285 -4.15 -12.44 -15.30
C LYS A 285 -5.33 -12.40 -14.35
N VAL A 286 -5.45 -11.33 -13.56
CA VAL A 286 -6.50 -11.16 -12.54
C VAL A 286 -7.77 -10.53 -13.12
N GLY A 287 -7.66 -9.86 -14.28
CA GLY A 287 -8.80 -9.22 -14.95
C GLY A 287 -9.06 -7.78 -14.51
N CYS A 288 -8.05 -7.09 -13.97
CA CYS A 288 -8.12 -5.63 -13.78
C CYS A 288 -8.04 -4.92 -15.14
N ASP A 289 -8.67 -3.75 -15.26
CA ASP A 289 -8.66 -2.95 -16.49
C ASP A 289 -7.43 -2.05 -16.56
N SER A 290 -6.95 -1.58 -15.42
CA SER A 290 -5.82 -0.67 -15.33
C SER A 290 -4.99 -0.93 -14.06
N PHE A 291 -3.81 -0.33 -14.07
CA PHE A 291 -2.85 -0.38 -12.98
C PHE A 291 -2.18 0.97 -12.81
N ILE A 292 -2.04 1.42 -11.58
CA ILE A 292 -1.30 2.62 -11.22
C ILE A 292 -0.40 2.35 -10.00
N SER A 293 0.76 3.02 -9.98
CA SER A 293 1.59 3.05 -8.78
C SER A 293 0.98 4.04 -7.78
N LYS A 294 0.98 3.69 -6.49
CA LYS A 294 0.49 4.56 -5.41
C LYS A 294 1.18 5.94 -5.44
N PHE A 295 0.44 6.96 -5.02
CA PHE A 295 0.90 8.36 -4.87
C PHE A 295 1.38 9.03 -6.15
N GLN A 296 0.78 8.71 -7.29
CA GLN A 296 0.99 9.39 -8.56
C GLN A 296 -0.31 10.09 -8.99
N PRO A 297 -0.51 11.36 -8.59
CA PRO A 297 -1.76 12.09 -8.87
C PRO A 297 -2.10 12.13 -10.35
N ASP A 298 -1.14 12.41 -11.20
CA ASP A 298 -1.33 12.54 -12.64
C ASP A 298 -1.81 11.23 -13.30
N LEU A 299 -1.26 10.08 -12.88
CA LEU A 299 -1.72 8.79 -13.38
C LEU A 299 -3.13 8.47 -12.90
N LEU A 300 -3.43 8.78 -11.64
CA LEU A 300 -4.75 8.58 -11.06
C LEU A 300 -5.81 9.39 -11.81
N VAL A 301 -5.51 10.65 -12.08
CA VAL A 301 -6.35 11.56 -12.86
C VAL A 301 -6.52 11.05 -14.28
N GLY A 302 -5.42 10.64 -14.93
CA GLY A 302 -5.44 10.10 -16.28
C GLY A 302 -6.39 8.90 -16.42
N VAL A 303 -6.32 7.95 -15.48
CA VAL A 303 -7.22 6.78 -15.49
C VAL A 303 -8.67 7.16 -15.30
N ALA A 304 -8.97 8.09 -14.36
CA ALA A 304 -10.34 8.54 -14.13
C ALA A 304 -10.94 9.25 -15.35
N GLN A 305 -10.16 10.10 -16.01
CA GLN A 305 -10.56 10.80 -17.23
C GLN A 305 -10.76 9.84 -18.40
N GLU A 306 -9.84 8.90 -18.60
CA GLU A 306 -9.95 7.90 -19.66
C GLU A 306 -11.20 7.03 -19.47
N ARG A 307 -11.48 6.60 -18.24
CA ARG A 307 -12.69 5.84 -17.95
C ARG A 307 -13.95 6.65 -18.23
N LEU A 308 -13.96 7.93 -17.89
CA LEU A 308 -15.11 8.80 -18.18
C LEU A 308 -15.34 8.94 -19.70
N ARG A 309 -14.28 9.12 -20.51
CA ARG A 309 -14.41 9.17 -21.97
C ARG A 309 -15.09 7.91 -22.51
N GLN A 310 -14.63 6.73 -22.08
CA GLN A 310 -15.24 5.46 -22.48
C GLN A 310 -16.75 5.38 -22.15
N VAL A 311 -17.15 5.95 -21.00
CA VAL A 311 -18.57 6.00 -20.62
C VAL A 311 -19.37 6.99 -21.44
N LEU A 312 -18.77 8.10 -21.86
CA LEU A 312 -19.45 9.11 -22.70
C LEU A 312 -19.57 8.68 -24.17
N GLU A 313 -18.69 7.79 -24.64
CA GLU A 313 -18.68 7.27 -26.01
C GLU A 313 -19.55 6.01 -26.18
N SER A 314 -19.97 5.35 -25.10
CA SER A 314 -20.77 4.11 -25.07
C SER A 314 -22.27 4.38 -25.06
#